data_2e2755f1c440c615231aa6746062c094
#
_entry.id   2e2755f1c440c615231aa6746062c094
#
_cell.length_a   1.000
_cell.length_b   1.000
_cell.length_c   1.000
_cell.angle_alpha   90.00
_cell.angle_beta   90.00
_cell.angle_gamma   90.00
#
_symmetry.space_group_name_H-M   'P 1'
#
loop_
_entity.id
_entity.type
_entity.pdbx_description
1 polymer ?
#
loop_
_entity_poly.entity_id
_entity_poly.type
_entity_poly.pdbx_seq_one_letter_code
_entity_poly.pdbx_strand_id
1 'polypeptide(L)'
;MYEEVVPLLARRYTVFTYDRRGNSRSRFTDPQAPIGVAAQASDAVAVLDHYGVKKAYVFGGSGGAIIALEVLANHTDRLSGVVAHEPPLVSLLPDDSAERRALAEIARIAREKSPLRAYAAFGAMTMDDPPWLFRSTVGQALVAAASRAALPVGAAVRRVTGREPSSMTRQLGNADLLLRRELPLIGLDYHPDLPALREVAVPWRLATGRDSVGKPYYRPAHMLAERLGVPCEEFPGGHTVYLEQPDRFSETLERILEGFPR
;
A
#
# COMPACT_ATOMS: atom_id res chain seq x y z
N MET A 1 7.17 1.85 7.31
CA MET A 1 5.74 1.65 7.64
C MET A 1 5.54 0.46 8.58
N TYR A 2 6.28 -0.65 8.43
CA TYR A 2 6.12 -1.86 9.26
C TYR A 2 7.17 -1.98 10.36
N GLU A 3 7.80 -0.88 10.77
CA GLU A 3 8.94 -0.86 11.71
C GLU A 3 8.57 -1.49 13.07
N GLU A 4 7.34 -1.27 13.56
CA GLU A 4 6.82 -1.84 14.81
C GLU A 4 6.33 -3.28 14.65
N VAL A 5 5.85 -3.66 13.47
CA VAL A 5 5.31 -5.00 13.18
C VAL A 5 6.42 -6.03 12.96
N VAL A 6 7.51 -5.63 12.30
CA VAL A 6 8.62 -6.54 11.95
C VAL A 6 9.18 -7.28 13.17
N PRO A 7 9.50 -6.64 14.31
CA PRO A 7 10.00 -7.34 15.49
C PRO A 7 9.00 -8.34 16.07
N LEU A 8 7.70 -8.08 15.95
CA LEU A 8 6.64 -8.95 16.45
C LEU A 8 6.58 -10.24 15.62
N LEU A 9 6.43 -10.10 14.31
CA LEU A 9 6.37 -11.24 13.39
C LEU A 9 7.70 -12.02 13.31
N ALA A 10 8.84 -11.35 13.52
CA ALA A 10 10.16 -11.98 13.50
C ALA A 10 10.38 -12.99 14.62
N ARG A 11 9.50 -13.05 15.60
CA ARG A 11 9.50 -14.11 16.64
C ARG A 11 9.19 -15.50 16.07
N ARG A 12 8.48 -15.55 14.93
CA ARG A 12 7.98 -16.80 14.31
C ARG A 12 8.35 -16.97 12.84
N TYR A 13 8.63 -15.89 12.14
CA TYR A 13 8.88 -15.86 10.69
C TYR A 13 10.19 -15.15 10.37
N THR A 14 10.82 -15.50 9.27
CA THR A 14 11.79 -14.60 8.63
C THR A 14 11.02 -13.55 7.84
N VAL A 15 11.15 -12.28 8.24
CA VAL A 15 10.34 -11.18 7.68
C VAL A 15 11.17 -10.36 6.70
N PHE A 16 10.68 -10.20 5.49
CA PHE A 16 11.27 -9.33 4.47
C PHE A 16 10.37 -8.12 4.24
N THR A 17 10.95 -6.93 4.31
CA THR A 17 10.32 -5.69 3.88
C THR A 17 11.26 -4.96 2.94
N TYR A 18 10.72 -4.31 1.93
CA TYR A 18 11.52 -3.54 0.98
C TYR A 18 10.85 -2.21 0.63
N ASP A 19 11.65 -1.23 0.26
CA ASP A 19 11.13 0.00 -0.32
C ASP A 19 10.87 -0.27 -1.81
N ARG A 20 9.65 -0.05 -2.28
CA ARG A 20 9.27 -0.27 -3.68
C ARG A 20 10.11 0.62 -4.62
N ARG A 21 10.23 0.20 -5.88
CA ARG A 21 11.01 0.94 -6.89
C ARG A 21 10.69 2.44 -6.89
N GLY A 22 11.74 3.26 -6.88
CA GLY A 22 11.64 4.72 -6.82
C GLY A 22 11.22 5.30 -5.48
N ASN A 23 10.82 4.49 -4.52
CA ASN A 23 10.38 4.95 -3.20
C ASN A 23 11.51 4.88 -2.18
N SER A 24 11.59 5.87 -1.30
CA SER A 24 12.45 5.91 -0.11
C SER A 24 13.94 5.68 -0.48
N ARG A 25 14.51 4.52 -0.14
CA ARG A 25 15.91 4.16 -0.40
C ARG A 25 16.12 3.47 -1.75
N SER A 26 15.04 2.92 -2.34
CA SER A 26 15.08 2.27 -3.65
C SER A 26 14.98 3.29 -4.77
N ARG A 27 16.13 3.67 -5.35
CA ARG A 27 16.19 4.67 -6.42
C ARG A 27 16.06 4.00 -7.79
N PHE A 28 15.51 4.73 -8.74
CA PHE A 28 15.58 4.33 -10.14
C PHE A 28 17.01 4.45 -10.65
N THR A 29 17.49 3.41 -11.29
CA THR A 29 18.71 3.46 -12.12
C THR A 29 18.41 3.99 -13.52
N ASP A 30 17.21 3.73 -14.02
CA ASP A 30 16.64 4.28 -15.24
C ASP A 30 15.37 5.10 -14.89
N PRO A 31 15.35 6.42 -15.15
CA PRO A 31 14.18 7.27 -14.92
C PRO A 31 12.92 6.84 -15.69
N GLN A 32 13.09 6.09 -16.78
CA GLN A 32 12.00 5.58 -17.62
C GLN A 32 11.56 4.16 -17.24
N ALA A 33 12.16 3.57 -16.21
CA ALA A 33 11.77 2.24 -15.75
C ALA A 33 10.25 2.17 -15.49
N PRO A 34 9.58 1.08 -15.89
CA PRO A 34 8.15 0.92 -15.70
C PRO A 34 7.81 0.89 -14.20
N ILE A 35 6.72 1.53 -13.82
CA ILE A 35 6.25 1.62 -12.43
C ILE A 35 4.88 0.97 -12.22
N GLY A 36 4.34 0.33 -13.26
CA GLY A 36 3.06 -0.38 -13.20
C GLY A 36 3.10 -1.58 -12.26
N VAL A 37 1.93 -2.15 -12.03
CA VAL A 37 1.72 -3.23 -11.03
C VAL A 37 2.55 -4.46 -11.36
N ALA A 38 2.59 -4.89 -12.63
CA ALA A 38 3.37 -6.06 -13.06
C ALA A 38 4.88 -5.91 -12.80
N ALA A 39 5.44 -4.71 -13.03
CA ALA A 39 6.83 -4.45 -12.72
C ALA A 39 7.13 -4.50 -11.22
N GLN A 40 6.21 -4.02 -10.40
CA GLN A 40 6.35 -4.07 -8.93
C GLN A 40 6.12 -5.48 -8.37
N ALA A 41 5.27 -6.29 -9.01
CA ALA A 41 5.14 -7.71 -8.70
C ALA A 41 6.43 -8.47 -8.99
N SER A 42 7.06 -8.21 -10.14
CA SER A 42 8.38 -8.77 -10.46
C SER A 42 9.46 -8.36 -9.46
N ASP A 43 9.42 -7.14 -8.91
CA ASP A 43 10.34 -6.73 -7.84
C ASP A 43 10.15 -7.56 -6.56
N ALA A 44 8.90 -7.84 -6.18
CA ALA A 44 8.64 -8.68 -5.01
C ALA A 44 9.25 -10.08 -5.18
N VAL A 45 9.15 -10.66 -6.37
CA VAL A 45 9.78 -11.94 -6.71
C VAL A 45 11.31 -11.83 -6.69
N ALA A 46 11.88 -10.76 -7.27
CA ALA A 46 13.32 -10.52 -7.26
C ALA A 46 13.89 -10.37 -5.83
N VAL A 47 13.13 -9.83 -4.88
CA VAL A 47 13.53 -9.82 -3.46
C VAL A 47 13.64 -11.25 -2.93
N LEU A 48 12.69 -12.12 -3.23
CA LEU A 48 12.75 -13.54 -2.82
C LEU A 48 13.97 -14.25 -3.44
N ASP A 49 14.25 -13.98 -4.73
CA ASP A 49 15.40 -14.54 -5.44
C ASP A 49 16.72 -14.09 -4.81
N HIS A 50 16.83 -12.81 -4.48
CA HIS A 50 18.04 -12.25 -3.86
C HIS A 50 18.39 -12.95 -2.53
N TYR A 51 17.37 -13.34 -1.77
CA TYR A 51 17.57 -14.05 -0.49
C TYR A 51 17.50 -15.58 -0.61
N GLY A 52 17.39 -16.12 -1.82
CA GLY A 52 17.29 -17.57 -2.05
C GLY A 52 16.01 -18.20 -1.50
N VAL A 53 14.93 -17.40 -1.34
CA VAL A 53 13.65 -17.88 -0.81
C VAL A 53 12.80 -18.43 -1.96
N LYS A 54 12.46 -19.71 -1.88
CA LYS A 54 11.66 -20.37 -2.92
C LYS A 54 10.20 -19.92 -2.87
N LYS A 55 9.59 -19.93 -1.67
CA LYS A 55 8.19 -19.56 -1.46
C LYS A 55 8.06 -18.73 -0.19
N ALA A 56 7.13 -17.77 -0.18
CA ALA A 56 6.83 -16.94 0.97
C ALA A 56 5.32 -16.73 1.14
N TYR A 57 4.89 -16.41 2.36
CA TYR A 57 3.64 -15.71 2.58
C TYR A 57 3.82 -14.23 2.19
N VAL A 58 2.83 -13.67 1.54
CA VAL A 58 2.85 -12.26 1.13
C VAL A 58 1.70 -11.52 1.80
N PHE A 59 2.02 -10.48 2.54
CA PHE A 59 1.06 -9.47 3.00
C PHE A 59 1.23 -8.20 2.19
N GLY A 60 0.14 -7.67 1.65
CA GLY A 60 0.10 -6.38 0.99
C GLY A 60 -1.03 -5.51 1.56
N GLY A 61 -0.74 -4.25 1.90
CA GLY A 61 -1.74 -3.26 2.30
C GLY A 61 -1.93 -2.19 1.24
N SER A 62 -3.18 -1.75 0.97
CA SER A 62 -3.49 -0.68 0.03
C SER A 62 -2.95 -0.95 -1.38
N GLY A 63 -2.15 -0.06 -1.96
CA GLY A 63 -1.45 -0.29 -3.23
C GLY A 63 -0.55 -1.54 -3.20
N GLY A 64 0.00 -1.90 -2.04
CA GLY A 64 0.72 -3.15 -1.85
C GLY A 64 -0.18 -4.40 -1.95
N ALA A 65 -1.47 -4.28 -1.60
CA ALA A 65 -2.44 -5.34 -1.79
C ALA A 65 -2.74 -5.59 -3.27
N ILE A 66 -2.79 -4.53 -4.08
CA ILE A 66 -2.90 -4.66 -5.54
C ILE A 66 -1.68 -5.39 -6.12
N ILE A 67 -0.47 -5.04 -5.66
CA ILE A 67 0.76 -5.72 -6.07
C ILE A 67 0.74 -7.20 -5.62
N ALA A 68 0.27 -7.48 -4.41
CA ALA A 68 0.16 -8.86 -3.91
C ALA A 68 -0.84 -9.71 -4.73
N LEU A 69 -1.93 -9.12 -5.20
CA LEU A 69 -2.87 -9.79 -6.11
C LEU A 69 -2.25 -10.06 -7.49
N GLU A 70 -1.41 -9.15 -8.00
CA GLU A 70 -0.66 -9.37 -9.24
C GLU A 70 0.38 -10.50 -9.08
N VAL A 71 1.11 -10.54 -7.94
CA VAL A 71 2.00 -11.66 -7.63
C VAL A 71 1.21 -12.97 -7.55
N LEU A 72 0.03 -12.93 -6.94
CA LEU A 72 -0.85 -14.09 -6.82
C LEU A 72 -1.33 -14.59 -8.17
N ALA A 73 -1.68 -13.70 -9.10
CA ALA A 73 -2.15 -14.09 -10.43
C ALA A 73 -1.03 -14.67 -11.32
N ASN A 74 0.21 -14.16 -11.19
CA ASN A 74 1.26 -14.43 -12.16
C ASN A 74 2.48 -15.21 -11.63
N HIS A 75 2.60 -15.39 -10.30
CA HIS A 75 3.77 -15.98 -9.64
C HIS A 75 3.37 -16.93 -8.51
N THR A 76 2.34 -17.75 -8.72
CA THR A 76 1.79 -18.70 -7.72
C THR A 76 2.82 -19.70 -7.20
N ASP A 77 3.78 -20.08 -8.04
CA ASP A 77 4.91 -20.97 -7.69
C ASP A 77 5.84 -20.39 -6.62
N ARG A 78 5.79 -19.08 -6.39
CA ARG A 78 6.60 -18.36 -5.40
C ARG A 78 5.86 -18.09 -4.08
N LEU A 79 4.64 -18.58 -3.94
CA LEU A 79 3.75 -18.25 -2.84
C LEU A 79 3.43 -19.47 -1.97
N SER A 80 3.41 -19.26 -0.66
CA SER A 80 2.80 -20.14 0.34
C SER A 80 1.41 -19.68 0.74
N GLY A 81 1.10 -18.41 0.54
CA GLY A 81 -0.21 -17.80 0.74
C GLY A 81 -0.15 -16.28 0.64
N VAL A 82 -1.32 -15.66 0.48
CA VAL A 82 -1.44 -14.19 0.33
C VAL A 82 -2.54 -13.63 1.23
N VAL A 83 -2.26 -12.48 1.86
CA VAL A 83 -3.26 -11.63 2.51
C VAL A 83 -3.21 -10.25 1.87
N ALA A 84 -4.29 -9.87 1.19
CA ALA A 84 -4.42 -8.57 0.51
C ALA A 84 -5.38 -7.67 1.31
N HIS A 85 -4.81 -6.71 2.05
CA HIS A 85 -5.55 -5.82 2.93
C HIS A 85 -5.94 -4.52 2.21
N GLU A 86 -7.24 -4.33 2.04
CA GLU A 86 -7.85 -3.11 1.49
C GLU A 86 -7.27 -2.65 0.14
N PRO A 87 -7.23 -3.53 -0.88
CA PRO A 87 -6.84 -3.11 -2.22
C PRO A 87 -7.84 -2.07 -2.76
N PRO A 88 -7.41 -0.85 -3.11
CA PRO A 88 -8.31 0.19 -3.61
C PRO A 88 -8.64 -0.04 -5.10
N LEU A 89 -9.24 -1.19 -5.42
CA LEU A 89 -9.61 -1.59 -6.77
C LEU A 89 -10.87 -0.87 -7.27
N VAL A 90 -10.81 0.46 -7.32
CA VAL A 90 -11.96 1.27 -7.75
C VAL A 90 -12.32 1.08 -9.22
N SER A 91 -11.45 0.47 -10.02
CA SER A 91 -11.74 0.03 -11.38
C SER A 91 -12.85 -1.04 -11.48
N LEU A 92 -13.11 -1.76 -10.38
CA LEU A 92 -14.21 -2.73 -10.28
C LEU A 92 -15.57 -2.09 -9.99
N LEU A 93 -15.58 -0.82 -9.60
CA LEU A 93 -16.76 -0.03 -9.26
C LEU A 93 -17.27 0.74 -10.49
N PRO A 94 -18.53 1.18 -10.47
CA PRO A 94 -19.05 2.11 -11.50
C PRO A 94 -18.17 3.38 -11.58
N ASP A 95 -18.08 3.95 -12.79
CA ASP A 95 -17.24 5.13 -13.04
C ASP A 95 -17.67 6.36 -12.22
N ASP A 96 -18.96 6.44 -11.87
CA ASP A 96 -19.53 7.49 -11.04
C ASP A 96 -19.54 7.18 -9.54
N SER A 97 -18.85 6.12 -9.10
CA SER A 97 -18.76 5.78 -7.67
C SER A 97 -18.05 6.85 -6.86
N ALA A 98 -18.44 7.01 -5.60
CA ALA A 98 -17.84 7.98 -4.69
C ALA A 98 -16.35 7.67 -4.44
N GLU A 99 -16.04 6.38 -4.34
CA GLU A 99 -14.69 5.85 -4.11
C GLU A 99 -13.74 6.22 -5.27
N ARG A 100 -14.20 6.01 -6.51
CA ARG A 100 -13.42 6.37 -7.70
C ARG A 100 -13.21 7.88 -7.78
N ARG A 101 -14.26 8.67 -7.53
CA ARG A 101 -14.13 10.14 -7.47
C ARG A 101 -13.17 10.61 -6.40
N ALA A 102 -13.16 9.99 -5.22
CA ALA A 102 -12.24 10.36 -4.15
C ALA A 102 -10.77 10.18 -4.55
N LEU A 103 -10.41 9.04 -5.15
CA LEU A 103 -9.05 8.81 -5.62
C LEU A 103 -8.68 9.71 -6.81
N ALA A 104 -9.62 9.91 -7.75
CA ALA A 104 -9.42 10.79 -8.91
C ALA A 104 -9.18 12.24 -8.47
N GLU A 105 -9.88 12.71 -7.44
CA GLU A 105 -9.69 14.07 -6.89
C GLU A 105 -8.28 14.23 -6.29
N ILE A 106 -7.76 13.22 -5.58
CA ILE A 106 -6.38 13.26 -5.07
C ILE A 106 -5.37 13.32 -6.22
N ALA A 107 -5.55 12.50 -7.26
CA ALA A 107 -4.70 12.54 -8.45
C ALA A 107 -4.78 13.90 -9.16
N ARG A 108 -5.97 14.50 -9.22
CA ARG A 108 -6.19 15.85 -9.77
C ARG A 108 -5.43 16.91 -8.95
N ILE A 109 -5.55 16.89 -7.62
CA ILE A 109 -4.83 17.81 -6.73
C ILE A 109 -3.31 17.67 -6.93
N ALA A 110 -2.80 16.45 -7.07
CA ALA A 110 -1.38 16.19 -7.31
C ALA A 110 -0.90 16.83 -8.60
N ARG A 111 -1.67 16.69 -9.68
CA ARG A 111 -1.35 17.22 -11.01
C ARG A 111 -1.48 18.74 -11.09
N GLU A 112 -2.61 19.30 -10.61
CA GLU A 112 -2.99 20.70 -10.83
C GLU A 112 -2.48 21.65 -9.74
N LYS A 113 -2.25 21.15 -8.52
CA LYS A 113 -1.81 21.97 -7.38
C LYS A 113 -0.39 21.59 -6.92
N SER A 114 -0.26 20.48 -6.21
CA SER A 114 1.06 19.99 -5.79
C SER A 114 0.96 18.55 -5.23
N PRO A 115 1.97 17.70 -5.41
CA PRO A 115 2.01 16.37 -4.80
C PRO A 115 1.95 16.39 -3.28
N LEU A 116 2.63 17.35 -2.63
CA LEU A 116 2.61 17.49 -1.18
C LEU A 116 1.22 17.90 -0.64
N ARG A 117 0.49 18.70 -1.41
CA ARG A 117 -0.90 19.04 -1.08
C ARG A 117 -1.83 17.84 -1.24
N ALA A 118 -1.65 17.09 -2.32
CA ALA A 118 -2.37 15.84 -2.53
C ALA A 118 -2.03 14.80 -1.46
N TYR A 119 -0.78 14.77 -0.97
CA TYR A 119 -0.37 13.89 0.13
C TYR A 119 -1.13 14.19 1.42
N ALA A 120 -1.36 15.45 1.74
CA ALA A 120 -2.21 15.83 2.88
C ALA A 120 -3.67 15.38 2.67
N ALA A 121 -4.24 15.59 1.46
CA ALA A 121 -5.58 15.11 1.12
C ALA A 121 -5.68 13.57 1.19
N PHE A 122 -4.66 12.86 0.72
CA PHE A 122 -4.54 11.41 0.81
C PHE A 122 -4.49 10.95 2.28
N GLY A 123 -3.72 11.63 3.12
CA GLY A 123 -3.70 11.38 4.56
C GLY A 123 -5.07 11.57 5.21
N ALA A 124 -5.83 12.60 4.82
CA ALA A 124 -7.20 12.79 5.28
C ALA A 124 -8.14 11.63 4.90
N MET A 125 -7.89 10.99 3.77
CA MET A 125 -8.68 9.83 3.32
C MET A 125 -8.32 8.54 4.08
N THR A 126 -7.04 8.36 4.43
CA THR A 126 -6.52 7.11 4.98
C THR A 126 -6.50 7.06 6.51
N MET A 127 -6.47 8.20 7.19
CA MET A 127 -6.56 8.28 8.65
C MET A 127 -8.01 8.12 9.12
N ASP A 128 -8.21 7.53 10.29
CA ASP A 128 -9.54 7.39 10.90
C ASP A 128 -10.05 8.73 11.40
N ASP A 129 -9.23 9.48 12.14
CA ASP A 129 -9.54 10.85 12.59
C ASP A 129 -8.47 11.85 12.12
N PRO A 130 -8.54 12.28 10.84
CA PRO A 130 -7.55 13.21 10.32
C PRO A 130 -7.69 14.60 10.93
N PRO A 131 -6.59 15.25 11.34
CA PRO A 131 -6.60 16.64 11.81
C PRO A 131 -7.20 17.60 10.77
N TRP A 132 -7.77 18.73 11.21
CA TRP A 132 -8.37 19.73 10.32
C TRP A 132 -7.44 20.22 9.21
N LEU A 133 -6.13 20.26 9.49
CA LEU A 133 -5.08 20.60 8.52
C LEU A 133 -5.09 19.68 7.29
N PHE A 134 -5.48 18.42 7.43
CA PHE A 134 -5.57 17.47 6.33
C PHE A 134 -6.92 17.55 5.63
N ARG A 135 -8.02 17.89 6.37
CA ARG A 135 -9.38 17.95 5.82
C ARG A 135 -9.66 19.22 5.01
N SER A 136 -9.05 20.36 5.39
CA SER A 136 -9.32 21.65 4.76
C SER A 136 -8.34 21.99 3.64
N THR A 137 -8.82 22.65 2.60
CA THR A 137 -7.98 23.08 1.48
C THR A 137 -6.88 24.07 1.90
N VAL A 138 -7.15 24.92 2.89
CA VAL A 138 -6.15 25.84 3.46
C VAL A 138 -5.12 25.07 4.26
N GLY A 139 -5.56 24.16 5.12
CA GLY A 139 -4.67 23.30 5.92
C GLY A 139 -3.75 22.46 5.05
N GLN A 140 -4.28 21.83 4.00
CA GLN A 140 -3.48 21.08 3.02
C GLN A 140 -2.41 21.94 2.36
N ALA A 141 -2.72 23.21 2.06
CA ALA A 141 -1.74 24.15 1.52
C ALA A 141 -0.63 24.49 2.54
N LEU A 142 -0.98 24.66 3.81
CA LEU A 142 -0.03 24.89 4.90
C LEU A 142 0.87 23.67 5.13
N VAL A 143 0.31 22.47 5.18
CA VAL A 143 1.07 21.20 5.27
C VAL A 143 2.05 21.09 4.10
N ALA A 144 1.59 21.36 2.88
CA ALA A 144 2.46 21.32 1.70
C ALA A 144 3.59 22.35 1.76
N ALA A 145 3.34 23.57 2.25
CA ALA A 145 4.35 24.61 2.40
C ALA A 145 5.39 24.22 3.46
N ALA A 146 4.95 23.74 4.62
CA ALA A 146 5.82 23.25 5.69
C ALA A 146 6.68 22.06 5.22
N SER A 147 6.08 21.10 4.55
CA SER A 147 6.79 19.94 4.00
C SER A 147 7.84 20.33 2.95
N ARG A 148 7.51 21.30 2.07
CA ARG A 148 8.44 21.82 1.07
C ARG A 148 9.66 22.48 1.70
N ALA A 149 9.49 23.17 2.81
CA ALA A 149 10.58 23.78 3.57
C ALA A 149 11.41 22.73 4.34
N ALA A 150 10.78 21.71 4.90
CA ALA A 150 11.44 20.68 5.72
C ALA A 150 12.25 19.66 4.90
N LEU A 151 11.80 19.26 3.71
CA LEU A 151 12.45 18.23 2.90
C LEU A 151 13.93 18.54 2.56
N PRO A 152 14.31 19.76 2.12
CA PRO A 152 15.72 20.11 1.88
C PRO A 152 16.57 20.04 3.14
N VAL A 153 16.00 20.45 4.30
CA VAL A 153 16.70 20.39 5.60
C VAL A 153 17.00 18.94 5.96
N GLY A 154 16.01 18.04 5.84
CA GLY A 154 16.22 16.61 6.06
C GLY A 154 17.30 16.02 5.14
N ALA A 155 17.31 16.40 3.88
CA ALA A 155 18.34 15.98 2.92
C ALA A 155 19.74 16.52 3.29
N ALA A 156 19.84 17.77 3.77
CA ALA A 156 21.09 18.35 4.23
C ALA A 156 21.61 17.66 5.51
N VAL A 157 20.73 17.42 6.48
CA VAL A 157 21.08 16.67 7.71
C VAL A 157 21.62 15.29 7.38
N ARG A 158 20.94 14.54 6.49
CA ARG A 158 21.43 13.24 6.02
C ARG A 158 22.83 13.34 5.41
N ARG A 159 23.06 14.34 4.56
CA ARG A 159 24.35 14.52 3.87
C ARG A 159 25.50 14.80 4.85
N VAL A 160 25.22 15.53 5.94
CA VAL A 160 26.23 15.90 6.96
C VAL A 160 26.42 14.78 7.99
N THR A 161 25.33 14.15 8.45
CA THR A 161 25.37 13.22 9.60
C THR A 161 25.40 11.75 9.19
N GLY A 162 25.12 11.42 7.91
CA GLY A 162 24.89 10.06 7.43
C GLY A 162 23.60 9.40 7.97
N ARG A 163 22.82 10.10 8.82
CA ARG A 163 21.57 9.55 9.39
C ARG A 163 20.45 9.59 8.38
N GLU A 164 19.74 8.46 8.26
CA GLU A 164 18.55 8.39 7.40
C GLU A 164 17.42 9.27 7.97
N PRO A 165 16.68 9.98 7.11
CA PRO A 165 15.49 10.72 7.50
C PRO A 165 14.44 9.78 8.12
N SER A 166 13.55 10.35 8.94
CA SER A 166 12.42 9.59 9.49
C SER A 166 11.56 8.97 8.38
N SER A 167 10.83 7.92 8.73
CA SER A 167 9.88 7.26 7.81
C SER A 167 8.91 8.27 7.18
N MET A 168 8.36 9.18 7.97
CA MET A 168 7.47 10.25 7.50
C MET A 168 8.16 11.17 6.48
N THR A 169 9.39 11.59 6.73
CA THR A 169 10.15 12.46 5.80
C THR A 169 10.41 11.74 4.48
N ARG A 170 10.72 10.43 4.52
CA ARG A 170 10.91 9.62 3.32
C ARG A 170 9.61 9.49 2.53
N GLN A 171 8.48 9.26 3.20
CA GLN A 171 7.16 9.17 2.55
C GLN A 171 6.75 10.50 1.89
N LEU A 172 6.97 11.62 2.55
CA LEU A 172 6.75 12.94 1.96
C LEU A 172 7.63 13.17 0.73
N GLY A 173 8.87 12.69 0.75
CA GLY A 173 9.77 12.72 -0.42
C GLY A 173 9.26 11.91 -1.61
N ASN A 174 8.43 10.90 -1.38
CA ASN A 174 7.84 10.05 -2.41
C ASN A 174 6.52 10.62 -2.98
N ALA A 175 6.01 11.73 -2.47
CA ALA A 175 4.68 12.25 -2.79
C ALA A 175 4.46 12.45 -4.31
N ASP A 176 5.49 12.88 -5.04
CA ASP A 176 5.40 13.06 -6.50
C ASP A 176 5.22 11.71 -7.23
N LEU A 177 6.08 10.74 -6.94
CA LEU A 177 5.97 9.40 -7.51
C LEU A 177 4.64 8.74 -7.14
N LEU A 178 4.30 8.73 -5.86
CA LEU A 178 3.09 8.08 -5.35
C LEU A 178 1.82 8.65 -5.98
N LEU A 179 1.67 9.99 -6.03
CA LEU A 179 0.36 10.61 -6.30
C LEU A 179 0.20 11.10 -7.73
N ARG A 180 1.30 11.38 -8.45
CA ARG A 180 1.24 11.74 -9.87
C ARG A 180 1.43 10.56 -10.81
N ARG A 181 2.18 9.54 -10.40
CA ARG A 181 2.56 8.45 -11.29
C ARG A 181 1.93 7.12 -10.86
N GLU A 182 2.08 6.70 -9.60
CA GLU A 182 1.59 5.40 -9.14
C GLU A 182 0.07 5.41 -8.93
N LEU A 183 -0.50 6.42 -8.26
CA LEU A 183 -1.94 6.45 -7.96
C LEU A 183 -2.83 6.29 -9.20
N PRO A 184 -2.57 6.98 -10.33
CA PRO A 184 -3.34 6.72 -11.56
C PRO A 184 -3.20 5.28 -12.04
N LEU A 185 -1.98 4.76 -12.15
CA LEU A 185 -1.71 3.45 -12.73
C LEU A 185 -2.15 2.27 -11.85
N ILE A 186 -1.99 2.41 -10.53
CA ILE A 186 -2.24 1.33 -9.56
C ILE A 186 -3.65 1.45 -8.98
N GLY A 187 -4.04 2.68 -8.59
CA GLY A 187 -5.29 2.89 -7.86
C GLY A 187 -6.50 3.16 -8.75
N LEU A 188 -6.33 3.73 -9.96
CA LEU A 188 -7.45 4.11 -10.83
C LEU A 188 -7.60 3.20 -12.04
N ASP A 189 -6.49 2.83 -12.70
CA ASP A 189 -6.51 2.19 -14.02
C ASP A 189 -6.21 0.69 -13.98
N TYR A 190 -5.66 0.17 -12.87
CA TYR A 190 -5.37 -1.26 -12.77
C TYR A 190 -6.64 -2.09 -12.67
N HIS A 191 -6.71 -3.14 -13.50
CA HIS A 191 -7.76 -4.16 -13.49
C HIS A 191 -7.12 -5.51 -13.13
N PRO A 192 -7.55 -6.16 -12.04
CA PRO A 192 -7.04 -7.48 -11.68
C PRO A 192 -7.50 -8.52 -12.69
N ASP A 193 -6.64 -9.50 -12.96
CA ASP A 193 -6.99 -10.68 -13.78
C ASP A 193 -7.88 -11.62 -12.96
N LEU A 194 -9.19 -11.37 -13.01
CA LEU A 194 -10.18 -12.18 -12.28
C LEU A 194 -10.21 -13.65 -12.72
N PRO A 195 -10.10 -13.99 -14.01
CA PRO A 195 -9.93 -15.37 -14.44
C PRO A 195 -8.73 -16.06 -13.79
N ALA A 196 -7.54 -15.46 -13.86
CA ALA A 196 -6.35 -16.04 -13.24
C ALA A 196 -6.52 -16.22 -11.73
N LEU A 197 -7.07 -15.20 -11.02
CA LEU A 197 -7.29 -15.26 -9.58
C LEU A 197 -8.29 -16.37 -9.15
N ARG A 198 -9.22 -16.77 -10.00
CA ARG A 198 -10.15 -17.89 -9.73
C ARG A 198 -9.46 -19.24 -9.77
N GLU A 199 -8.47 -19.41 -10.63
CA GLU A 199 -7.75 -20.66 -10.84
C GLU A 199 -6.61 -20.87 -9.84
N VAL A 200 -6.36 -19.91 -8.96
CA VAL A 200 -5.26 -19.97 -7.99
C VAL A 200 -5.52 -21.06 -6.95
N ALA A 201 -4.61 -22.02 -6.85
CA ALA A 201 -4.65 -23.07 -5.84
C ALA A 201 -3.97 -22.68 -4.51
N VAL A 202 -3.15 -21.62 -4.52
CA VAL A 202 -2.48 -21.10 -3.30
C VAL A 202 -3.53 -20.48 -2.37
N PRO A 203 -3.47 -20.74 -1.05
CA PRO A 203 -4.43 -20.15 -0.13
C PRO A 203 -4.25 -18.63 -0.03
N TRP A 204 -5.34 -17.89 -0.08
CA TRP A 204 -5.31 -16.46 0.03
C TRP A 204 -6.57 -15.87 0.66
N ARG A 205 -6.45 -14.66 1.16
CA ARG A 205 -7.52 -13.91 1.80
C ARG A 205 -7.50 -12.47 1.33
N LEU A 206 -8.67 -11.89 1.15
CA LEU A 206 -8.85 -10.44 1.25
C LEU A 206 -9.02 -10.06 2.71
N ALA A 207 -8.73 -8.80 3.02
CA ALA A 207 -8.92 -8.31 4.36
C ALA A 207 -9.34 -6.84 4.35
N THR A 208 -10.09 -6.41 5.37
CA THR A 208 -10.49 -5.02 5.61
C THR A 208 -10.33 -4.67 7.07
N GLY A 209 -10.14 -3.39 7.36
CA GLY A 209 -10.18 -2.88 8.72
C GLY A 209 -11.64 -2.68 9.17
N ARG A 210 -11.93 -3.00 10.44
CA ARG A 210 -13.25 -2.79 11.06
C ARG A 210 -13.71 -1.34 10.95
N ASP A 211 -12.78 -0.40 11.12
CA ASP A 211 -13.06 1.03 11.16
C ASP A 211 -13.00 1.68 9.77
N SER A 212 -12.82 0.87 8.72
CA SER A 212 -12.71 1.34 7.33
C SER A 212 -14.05 1.44 6.59
N VAL A 213 -15.16 1.18 7.24
CA VAL A 213 -16.50 1.27 6.62
C VAL A 213 -16.72 2.65 6.00
N GLY A 214 -17.14 2.67 4.72
CA GLY A 214 -17.35 3.91 3.97
C GLY A 214 -16.09 4.54 3.37
N LYS A 215 -14.91 3.98 3.61
CA LYS A 215 -13.66 4.42 2.97
C LYS A 215 -13.54 3.84 1.55
N PRO A 216 -12.80 4.51 0.63
CA PRO A 216 -12.74 4.11 -0.79
C PRO A 216 -12.15 2.72 -1.08
N TYR A 217 -11.43 2.15 -0.14
CA TYR A 217 -10.77 0.84 -0.26
C TYR A 217 -11.55 -0.30 0.41
N TYR A 218 -12.59 0.01 1.22
CA TYR A 218 -13.39 -0.99 1.92
C TYR A 218 -14.27 -1.82 0.98
N ARG A 219 -15.15 -1.14 0.23
CA ARG A 219 -16.10 -1.79 -0.67
C ARG A 219 -15.45 -2.59 -1.81
N PRO A 220 -14.37 -2.12 -2.46
CA PRO A 220 -13.69 -2.91 -3.49
C PRO A 220 -13.18 -4.26 -2.99
N ALA A 221 -12.65 -4.34 -1.76
CA ALA A 221 -12.18 -5.59 -1.17
C ALA A 221 -13.33 -6.60 -1.00
N HIS A 222 -14.46 -6.17 -0.45
CA HIS A 222 -15.65 -7.02 -0.30
C HIS A 222 -16.23 -7.47 -1.65
N MET A 223 -16.32 -6.56 -2.62
CA MET A 223 -16.78 -6.91 -3.97
C MET A 223 -15.89 -7.95 -4.64
N LEU A 224 -14.57 -7.82 -4.50
CA LEU A 224 -13.65 -8.81 -5.06
C LEU A 224 -13.79 -10.15 -4.35
N ALA A 225 -13.92 -10.14 -3.01
CA ALA A 225 -14.16 -11.35 -2.22
C ALA A 225 -15.41 -12.10 -2.67
N GLU A 226 -16.52 -11.40 -2.83
CA GLU A 226 -17.78 -11.95 -3.30
C GLU A 226 -17.67 -12.51 -4.73
N ARG A 227 -17.07 -11.75 -5.65
CA ARG A 227 -16.91 -12.18 -7.06
C ARG A 227 -16.07 -13.43 -7.23
N LEU A 228 -15.10 -13.65 -6.33
CA LEU A 228 -14.16 -14.76 -6.41
C LEU A 228 -14.48 -15.89 -5.42
N GLY A 229 -15.46 -15.71 -4.53
CA GLY A 229 -15.84 -16.69 -3.52
C GLY A 229 -14.74 -16.94 -2.48
N VAL A 230 -13.92 -15.91 -2.18
CA VAL A 230 -12.83 -16.00 -1.20
C VAL A 230 -13.20 -15.30 0.09
N PRO A 231 -12.69 -15.73 1.26
CA PRO A 231 -12.94 -15.06 2.52
C PRO A 231 -12.37 -13.63 2.53
N CYS A 232 -13.12 -12.72 3.16
CA CYS A 232 -12.63 -11.39 3.53
C CYS A 232 -12.51 -11.33 5.05
N GLU A 233 -11.28 -11.26 5.54
CA GLU A 233 -10.95 -11.22 6.96
C GLU A 233 -11.10 -9.80 7.52
N GLU A 234 -11.45 -9.68 8.79
CA GLU A 234 -11.52 -8.40 9.48
C GLU A 234 -10.29 -8.20 10.36
N PHE A 235 -9.55 -7.10 10.12
CA PHE A 235 -8.51 -6.62 11.02
C PHE A 235 -9.09 -5.62 12.03
N PRO A 236 -8.54 -5.56 13.26
CA PRO A 236 -8.90 -4.52 14.21
C PRO A 236 -8.40 -3.15 13.74
N GLY A 237 -9.20 -2.09 13.90
CA GLY A 237 -8.82 -0.74 13.44
C GLY A 237 -9.10 -0.49 11.96
N GLY A 238 -8.45 0.53 11.40
CA GLY A 238 -8.67 1.00 10.04
C GLY A 238 -7.55 0.64 9.07
N HIS A 239 -7.36 1.52 8.06
CA HIS A 239 -6.45 1.30 6.93
C HIS A 239 -4.98 1.15 7.33
N THR A 240 -4.58 1.83 8.40
CA THR A 240 -3.20 1.90 8.89
C THR A 240 -3.00 1.12 10.20
N VAL A 241 -3.81 0.11 10.43
CA VAL A 241 -3.79 -0.73 11.64
C VAL A 241 -2.39 -1.22 12.03
N TYR A 242 -1.54 -1.52 11.07
CA TYR A 242 -0.13 -1.91 11.29
C TYR A 242 0.75 -0.78 11.88
N LEU A 243 0.30 0.47 11.84
CA LEU A 243 0.94 1.61 12.50
C LEU A 243 0.31 1.91 13.87
N GLU A 244 -1.00 1.78 13.96
CA GLU A 244 -1.80 2.22 15.10
C GLU A 244 -1.93 1.14 16.19
N GLN A 245 -2.01 -0.13 15.78
CA GLN A 245 -2.21 -1.27 16.64
C GLN A 245 -1.32 -2.47 16.20
N PRO A 246 0.03 -2.31 16.19
CA PRO A 246 0.96 -3.30 15.61
C PRO A 246 0.84 -4.70 16.25
N ASP A 247 0.60 -4.79 17.56
CA ASP A 247 0.43 -6.08 18.25
C ASP A 247 -0.82 -6.81 17.73
N ARG A 248 -1.98 -6.14 17.73
CA ARG A 248 -3.24 -6.73 17.25
C ARG A 248 -3.20 -7.07 15.76
N PHE A 249 -2.54 -6.23 14.97
CA PHE A 249 -2.29 -6.52 13.57
C PHE A 249 -1.50 -7.81 13.41
N SER A 250 -0.39 -7.95 14.14
CA SER A 250 0.49 -9.12 14.07
C SER A 250 -0.23 -10.39 14.51
N GLU A 251 -0.95 -10.37 15.61
CA GLU A 251 -1.76 -11.49 16.10
C GLU A 251 -2.82 -11.92 15.06
N THR A 252 -3.49 -10.95 14.45
CA THR A 252 -4.51 -11.23 13.44
C THR A 252 -3.89 -11.85 12.18
N LEU A 253 -2.76 -11.30 11.71
CA LEU A 253 -2.06 -11.83 10.54
C LEU A 253 -1.54 -13.24 10.81
N GLU A 254 -0.91 -13.49 11.97
CA GLU A 254 -0.44 -14.84 12.36
C GLU A 254 -1.58 -15.85 12.37
N ARG A 255 -2.72 -15.53 12.99
CA ARG A 255 -3.92 -16.39 13.00
C ARG A 255 -4.39 -16.74 11.60
N ILE A 256 -4.41 -15.77 10.67
CA ILE A 256 -4.80 -16.01 9.28
C ILE A 256 -3.81 -16.95 8.59
N LEU A 257 -2.51 -16.71 8.73
CA LEU A 257 -1.46 -17.54 8.12
C LEU A 257 -1.44 -18.96 8.68
N GLU A 258 -1.70 -19.15 9.97
CA GLU A 258 -1.84 -20.47 10.60
C GLU A 258 -3.06 -21.26 10.10
N GLY A 259 -4.11 -20.56 9.71
CA GLY A 259 -5.31 -21.14 9.11
C GLY A 259 -5.15 -21.55 7.64
N PHE A 260 -4.01 -21.27 7.00
CA PHE A 260 -3.76 -21.73 5.64
C PHE A 260 -3.40 -23.23 5.62
N PRO A 261 -3.91 -24.02 4.66
CA PRO A 261 -3.50 -25.40 4.45
C PRO A 261 -1.98 -25.47 4.24
N ARG A 262 -1.34 -26.47 4.87
CA ARG A 262 0.09 -26.73 4.71
C ARG A 262 0.38 -27.55 3.47
#